data_13338dddcd848a7b3ecd6a09df224c7e
#
_entry.id   13338dddcd848a7b3ecd6a09df224c7e
#
_cell.length_a   1.000
_cell.length_b   1.000
_cell.length_c   1.000
_cell.angle_alpha   90.00
_cell.angle_beta   90.00
_cell.angle_gamma   90.00
#
_symmetry.space_group_name_H-M   'P 1'
#
loop_
_entity.id
_entity.type
_entity.pdbx_description
1 polymer ?
#
loop_
_entity_poly.entity_id
_entity_poly.type
_entity_poly.pdbx_seq_one_letter_code
_entity_poly.pdbx_strand_id
1 'polypeptide(L)'
;MVRDLAQICDAPLGLGFISSVGYLLWMAAAAIALFAAGSGQIRGPIAWRQFAFCGGGFSLWLCLDDMFLVHDRYLGEATLYITYTVFSVLLLVCFRKPLRRFGGDSFLLSVLLLGSSVLIDALQNYLPFPPTTVQLTEEGFKLLGIAAWLGFWCQYVAGASSASLVGETR
;
A
#
# COMPACT_ATOMS: atom_id res chain seq x y z
N MET A 1 -9.06 -28.77 10.36
CA MET A 1 -7.67 -29.02 9.97
C MET A 1 -7.32 -27.95 8.93
N VAL A 2 -6.59 -26.92 9.32
CA VAL A 2 -6.25 -25.79 8.44
C VAL A 2 -4.86 -26.08 7.88
N ARG A 3 -4.79 -26.72 6.70
CA ARG A 3 -3.54 -26.87 5.95
C ARG A 3 -3.45 -25.76 4.93
N ASP A 4 -2.25 -25.22 4.76
CA ASP A 4 -1.94 -24.27 3.72
C ASP A 4 -2.19 -24.91 2.33
N LEU A 5 -2.78 -24.15 1.42
CA LEU A 5 -3.07 -24.59 0.05
C LEU A 5 -1.80 -25.08 -0.67
N ALA A 6 -0.65 -24.44 -0.42
CA ALA A 6 0.63 -24.86 -0.98
C ALA A 6 1.04 -26.25 -0.51
N GLN A 7 0.73 -26.62 0.73
CA GLN A 7 0.97 -27.98 1.28
C GLN A 7 -0.02 -29.01 0.74
N ILE A 8 -1.25 -28.60 0.42
CA ILE A 8 -2.27 -29.51 -0.15
C ILE A 8 -1.97 -29.82 -1.61
N CYS A 9 -1.45 -28.85 -2.36
CA CYS A 9 -1.17 -28.97 -3.79
C CYS A 9 0.27 -29.42 -4.10
N ASP A 10 1.09 -29.69 -3.09
CA ASP A 10 2.52 -30.05 -3.24
C ASP A 10 3.29 -29.05 -4.12
N ALA A 11 2.96 -27.77 -3.93
CA ALA A 11 3.46 -26.68 -4.75
C ALA A 11 4.93 -26.35 -4.41
N PRO A 12 5.76 -25.95 -5.39
CA PRO A 12 7.14 -25.57 -5.13
C PRO A 12 7.24 -24.37 -4.18
N LEU A 13 8.28 -24.38 -3.33
CA LEU A 13 8.54 -23.38 -2.28
C LEU A 13 8.54 -21.91 -2.74
N GLY A 14 8.76 -21.65 -4.04
CA GLY A 14 8.76 -20.31 -4.63
C GLY A 14 7.38 -19.81 -5.07
N LEU A 15 6.36 -20.66 -5.03
CA LEU A 15 5.02 -20.26 -5.48
C LEU A 15 4.43 -19.22 -4.50
N GLY A 16 4.03 -18.07 -5.03
CA GLY A 16 3.48 -16.99 -4.20
C GLY A 16 4.50 -16.22 -3.34
N PHE A 17 5.81 -16.45 -3.51
CA PHE A 17 6.83 -15.73 -2.74
C PHE A 17 6.74 -14.21 -2.89
N ILE A 18 6.57 -13.71 -4.12
CA ILE A 18 6.46 -12.27 -4.39
C ILE A 18 5.23 -11.68 -3.70
N SER A 19 4.08 -12.35 -3.82
CA SER A 19 2.84 -11.95 -3.16
C SER A 19 2.99 -11.98 -1.63
N SER A 20 3.65 -13.00 -1.08
CA SER A 20 3.91 -13.10 0.37
C SER A 20 4.77 -11.94 0.88
N VAL A 21 5.80 -11.54 0.14
CA VAL A 21 6.59 -10.35 0.46
C VAL A 21 5.72 -9.10 0.38
N GLY A 22 4.85 -8.98 -0.62
CA GLY A 22 3.88 -7.89 -0.75
C GLY A 22 2.99 -7.74 0.48
N TYR A 23 2.41 -8.85 0.99
CA TYR A 23 1.56 -8.82 2.20
C TYR A 23 2.35 -8.34 3.43
N LEU A 24 3.60 -8.78 3.59
CA LEU A 24 4.44 -8.33 4.70
C LEU A 24 4.72 -6.84 4.64
N LEU A 25 5.00 -6.29 3.46
CA LEU A 25 5.23 -4.86 3.26
C LEU A 25 3.95 -4.03 3.51
N TRP A 26 2.78 -4.50 3.02
CA TRP A 26 1.49 -3.86 3.31
C TRP A 26 1.20 -3.84 4.82
N MET A 27 1.39 -5.00 5.49
CA MET A 27 1.17 -5.12 6.93
C MET A 27 2.13 -4.22 7.72
N ALA A 28 3.40 -4.14 7.32
CA ALA A 28 4.38 -3.26 7.94
C ALA A 28 3.98 -1.78 7.79
N ALA A 29 3.53 -1.36 6.61
CA ALA A 29 3.05 -0.01 6.36
C ALA A 29 1.83 0.32 7.24
N ALA A 30 0.86 -0.60 7.31
CA ALA A 30 -0.32 -0.47 8.17
C ALA A 30 0.07 -0.35 9.65
N ALA A 31 0.93 -1.25 10.13
CA ALA A 31 1.36 -1.27 11.52
C ALA A 31 2.09 0.02 11.92
N ILE A 32 3.03 0.49 11.10
CA ILE A 32 3.79 1.73 11.36
C ILE A 32 2.83 2.93 11.44
N ALA A 33 1.93 3.08 10.46
CA ALA A 33 1.02 4.22 10.41
C ALA A 33 0.00 4.20 11.56
N LEU A 34 -0.65 3.05 11.81
CA LEU A 34 -1.65 2.91 12.86
C LEU A 34 -1.03 3.02 14.27
N PHE A 35 0.12 2.41 14.49
CA PHE A 35 0.83 2.51 15.77
C PHE A 35 1.22 3.96 16.07
N ALA A 36 1.80 4.68 15.10
CA ALA A 36 2.17 6.08 15.27
C ALA A 36 0.96 6.98 15.53
N ALA A 37 -0.17 6.71 14.85
CA ALA A 37 -1.42 7.42 15.08
C ALA A 37 -2.03 7.14 16.47
N GLY A 38 -1.94 5.88 16.94
CA GLY A 38 -2.54 5.45 18.21
C GLY A 38 -1.69 5.81 19.42
N SER A 39 -0.36 5.69 19.34
CA SER A 39 0.57 5.90 20.45
C SER A 39 0.84 7.38 20.79
N GLY A 40 0.31 8.33 19.99
CA GLY A 40 0.57 9.75 20.19
C GLY A 40 1.96 10.20 19.76
N GLN A 41 2.69 9.39 19.01
CA GLN A 41 4.02 9.77 18.48
C GLN A 41 3.94 10.91 17.46
N ILE A 42 2.81 11.00 16.73
CA ILE A 42 2.56 12.11 15.80
C ILE A 42 2.10 13.31 16.62
N ARG A 43 3.04 14.21 16.90
CA ARG A 43 2.81 15.46 17.64
C ARG A 43 2.69 16.58 16.64
N GLY A 44 1.46 17.06 16.41
CA GLY A 44 1.18 18.12 15.44
C GLY A 44 -0.31 18.36 15.29
N PRO A 45 -0.73 19.07 14.25
CA PRO A 45 -2.15 19.25 13.94
C PRO A 45 -2.88 17.90 13.88
N ILE A 46 -4.11 17.86 14.39
CA ILE A 46 -4.94 16.64 14.41
C ILE A 46 -5.03 15.95 13.03
N ALA A 47 -4.99 16.75 11.96
CA ALA A 47 -5.00 16.25 10.59
C ALA A 47 -3.84 15.30 10.25
N TRP A 48 -2.68 15.45 10.89
CA TRP A 48 -1.55 14.55 10.68
C TRP A 48 -1.82 13.16 11.24
N ARG A 49 -2.39 13.12 12.45
CA ARG A 49 -2.79 11.88 13.10
C ARG A 49 -3.95 11.20 12.34
N GLN A 50 -4.92 11.98 11.89
CA GLN A 50 -6.03 11.48 11.07
C GLN A 50 -5.52 10.90 9.76
N PHE A 51 -4.57 11.56 9.10
CA PHE A 51 -3.95 11.05 7.87
C PHE A 51 -3.27 9.69 8.10
N ALA A 52 -2.47 9.56 9.16
CA ALA A 52 -1.82 8.29 9.49
C ALA A 52 -2.85 7.18 9.81
N PHE A 53 -3.94 7.53 10.51
CA PHE A 53 -4.99 6.57 10.81
C PHE A 53 -5.74 6.12 9.56
N CYS A 54 -6.16 7.05 8.69
CA CYS A 54 -6.83 6.73 7.43
C CYS A 54 -5.94 5.93 6.48
N GLY A 55 -4.70 6.37 6.30
CA GLY A 55 -3.77 5.69 5.40
C GLY A 55 -3.29 4.34 5.94
N GLY A 56 -3.11 4.20 7.25
CA GLY A 56 -2.81 2.91 7.88
C GLY A 56 -3.98 1.93 7.76
N GLY A 57 -5.21 2.39 7.96
CA GLY A 57 -6.42 1.60 7.74
C GLY A 57 -6.56 1.17 6.27
N PHE A 58 -6.24 2.06 5.35
CA PHE A 58 -6.23 1.75 3.91
C PHE A 58 -5.16 0.70 3.56
N SER A 59 -3.95 0.83 4.12
CA SER A 59 -2.89 -0.17 3.94
C SER A 59 -3.31 -1.55 4.45
N LEU A 60 -4.00 -1.60 5.59
CA LEU A 60 -4.54 -2.84 6.14
C LEU A 60 -5.60 -3.44 5.22
N TRP A 61 -6.48 -2.60 4.68
CA TRP A 61 -7.50 -3.05 3.73
C TRP A 61 -6.87 -3.65 2.47
N LEU A 62 -5.86 -2.96 1.87
CA LEU A 62 -5.14 -3.47 0.71
C LEU A 62 -4.41 -4.79 1.01
N CYS A 63 -3.83 -4.93 2.21
CA CYS A 63 -3.23 -6.18 2.66
C CYS A 63 -4.24 -7.33 2.70
N LEU A 64 -5.42 -7.08 3.25
CA LEU A 64 -6.48 -8.08 3.35
C LEU A 64 -7.07 -8.45 1.99
N ASP A 65 -7.23 -7.46 1.11
CA ASP A 65 -7.68 -7.71 -0.25
C ASP A 65 -6.71 -8.60 -1.02
N ASP A 66 -5.42 -8.26 -1.03
CA ASP A 66 -4.38 -9.07 -1.66
C ASP A 66 -4.27 -10.48 -1.04
N MET A 67 -4.36 -10.59 0.29
CA MET A 67 -4.23 -11.86 1.00
C MET A 67 -5.40 -12.80 0.75
N PHE A 68 -6.61 -12.28 0.67
CA PHE A 68 -7.84 -13.07 0.52
C PHE A 68 -8.39 -13.07 -0.91
N LEU A 69 -7.74 -12.37 -1.84
CA LEU A 69 -8.18 -12.21 -3.23
C LEU A 69 -9.64 -11.72 -3.31
N VAL A 70 -9.95 -10.69 -2.51
CA VAL A 70 -11.33 -10.19 -2.38
C VAL A 70 -11.82 -9.64 -3.71
N HIS A 71 -10.94 -8.97 -4.46
CA HIS A 71 -11.21 -8.42 -5.79
C HIS A 71 -11.56 -9.51 -6.81
N ASP A 72 -10.93 -10.70 -6.72
CA ASP A 72 -11.17 -11.79 -7.67
C ASP A 72 -12.43 -12.60 -7.33
N ARG A 73 -12.75 -12.73 -6.04
CA ARG A 73 -13.73 -13.72 -5.59
C ARG A 73 -15.08 -13.14 -5.17
N TYR A 74 -15.11 -11.93 -4.64
CA TYR A 74 -16.31 -11.40 -3.95
C TYR A 74 -16.83 -10.10 -4.53
N LEU A 75 -15.95 -9.22 -4.99
CA LEU A 75 -16.30 -7.91 -5.51
C LEU A 75 -15.70 -7.79 -6.90
N GLY A 76 -16.46 -7.35 -7.88
CA GLY A 76 -15.93 -7.18 -9.25
C GLY A 76 -14.70 -6.27 -9.25
N GLU A 77 -13.64 -6.68 -9.94
CA GLU A 77 -12.34 -6.01 -10.05
C GLU A 77 -12.47 -4.49 -10.28
N ALA A 78 -13.29 -4.09 -11.24
CA ALA A 78 -13.51 -2.68 -11.57
C ALA A 78 -14.02 -1.85 -10.38
N THR A 79 -14.89 -2.43 -9.53
CA THR A 79 -15.44 -1.74 -8.36
C THR A 79 -14.35 -1.44 -7.34
N LEU A 80 -13.47 -2.41 -7.09
CA LEU A 80 -12.38 -2.24 -6.14
C LEU A 80 -11.29 -1.30 -6.66
N TYR A 81 -10.92 -1.39 -7.93
CA TYR A 81 -9.94 -0.46 -8.53
C TYR A 81 -10.44 0.99 -8.51
N ILE A 82 -11.73 1.21 -8.77
CA ILE A 82 -12.35 2.54 -8.61
C ILE A 82 -12.29 2.97 -7.14
N THR A 83 -12.61 2.10 -6.20
CA THR A 83 -12.58 2.39 -4.77
C THR A 83 -11.18 2.78 -4.30
N TYR A 84 -10.15 2.05 -4.73
CA TYR A 84 -8.74 2.36 -4.40
C TYR A 84 -8.28 3.67 -5.00
N THR A 85 -8.66 3.92 -6.24
CA THR A 85 -8.37 5.19 -6.92
C THR A 85 -9.02 6.36 -6.20
N VAL A 86 -10.32 6.26 -5.91
CA VAL A 86 -11.06 7.29 -5.19
C VAL A 86 -10.46 7.55 -3.81
N PHE A 87 -10.14 6.49 -3.07
CA PHE A 87 -9.55 6.63 -1.73
C PHE A 87 -8.16 7.28 -1.78
N SER A 88 -7.32 6.88 -2.74
CA SER A 88 -6.00 7.47 -2.95
C SER A 88 -6.09 8.96 -3.31
N VAL A 89 -7.03 9.32 -4.18
CA VAL A 89 -7.31 10.73 -4.54
C VAL A 89 -7.81 11.51 -3.32
N LEU A 90 -8.71 10.93 -2.52
CA LEU A 90 -9.19 11.57 -1.29
C LEU A 90 -8.05 11.80 -0.29
N LEU A 91 -7.15 10.83 -0.10
CA LEU A 91 -5.96 11.03 0.73
C LEU A 91 -5.11 12.18 0.20
N LEU A 92 -4.87 12.23 -1.11
CA LEU A 92 -4.07 13.28 -1.75
C LEU A 92 -4.71 14.66 -1.57
N VAL A 93 -6.02 14.78 -1.79
CA VAL A 93 -6.72 16.08 -1.76
C VAL A 93 -6.93 16.57 -0.33
N CYS A 94 -7.42 15.71 0.56
CA CYS A 94 -7.74 16.08 1.94
C CYS A 94 -6.47 16.33 2.78
N PHE A 95 -5.41 15.57 2.51
CA PHE A 95 -4.18 15.60 3.31
C PHE A 95 -2.95 16.13 2.53
N ARG A 96 -3.15 16.97 1.53
CA ARG A 96 -2.05 17.54 0.72
C ARG A 96 -0.99 18.30 1.53
N LYS A 97 -1.37 18.90 2.68
CA LYS A 97 -0.41 19.63 3.54
C LYS A 97 0.61 18.69 4.20
N PRO A 98 0.20 17.64 4.95
CA PRO A 98 1.14 16.67 5.50
C PRO A 98 1.92 15.91 4.42
N LEU A 99 1.29 15.57 3.30
CA LEU A 99 1.95 14.90 2.17
C LEU A 99 3.12 15.72 1.63
N ARG A 100 2.89 17.00 1.31
CA ARG A 100 3.96 17.89 0.79
C ARG A 100 5.09 18.10 1.78
N ARG A 101 4.82 17.98 3.08
CA ARG A 101 5.82 18.20 4.13
C ARG A 101 6.69 16.98 4.41
N PHE A 102 6.14 15.77 4.27
CA PHE A 102 6.77 14.54 4.76
C PHE A 102 6.83 13.43 3.69
N GLY A 103 7.34 13.74 2.50
CA GLY A 103 7.64 12.71 1.50
C GLY A 103 6.56 12.50 0.44
N GLY A 104 5.92 13.57 -0.01
CA GLY A 104 4.92 13.52 -1.08
C GLY A 104 5.40 12.86 -2.36
N ASP A 105 6.69 12.95 -2.66
CA ASP A 105 7.30 12.33 -3.84
C ASP A 105 7.26 10.80 -3.73
N SER A 106 7.57 10.24 -2.56
CA SER A 106 7.48 8.79 -2.31
C SER A 106 6.05 8.28 -2.37
N PHE A 107 5.09 9.07 -1.88
CA PHE A 107 3.67 8.76 -2.01
C PHE A 107 3.25 8.74 -3.50
N LEU A 108 3.62 9.76 -4.26
CA LEU A 108 3.28 9.85 -5.68
C LEU A 108 3.91 8.70 -6.47
N LEU A 109 5.18 8.39 -6.20
CA LEU A 109 5.87 7.26 -6.82
C LEU A 109 5.13 5.94 -6.55
N SER A 110 4.72 5.71 -5.30
CA SER A 110 3.95 4.52 -4.95
C SER A 110 2.63 4.44 -5.72
N VAL A 111 1.86 5.53 -5.75
CA VAL A 111 0.57 5.57 -6.48
C VAL A 111 0.77 5.33 -7.97
N LEU A 112 1.83 5.88 -8.58
CA LEU A 112 2.14 5.65 -9.99
C LEU A 112 2.51 4.20 -10.27
N LEU A 113 3.34 3.59 -9.44
CA LEU A 113 3.75 2.19 -9.60
C LEU A 113 2.58 1.22 -9.41
N LEU A 114 1.78 1.41 -8.36
CA LEU A 114 0.58 0.62 -8.11
C LEU A 114 -0.46 0.81 -9.21
N GLY A 115 -0.67 2.04 -9.66
CA GLY A 115 -1.55 2.35 -10.79
C GLY A 115 -1.08 1.71 -12.09
N SER A 116 0.25 1.62 -12.31
CA SER A 116 0.82 0.92 -13.46
C SER A 116 0.57 -0.59 -13.41
N SER A 117 0.68 -1.21 -12.23
CA SER A 117 0.34 -2.62 -12.04
C SER A 117 -1.13 -2.89 -12.39
N VAL A 118 -2.05 -2.10 -11.82
CA VAL A 118 -3.50 -2.22 -12.13
C VAL A 118 -3.79 -1.99 -13.62
N LEU A 119 -3.10 -1.05 -14.26
CA LEU A 119 -3.29 -0.78 -15.68
C LEU A 119 -2.79 -1.95 -16.55
N ILE A 120 -1.67 -2.57 -16.19
CA ILE A 120 -1.14 -3.75 -16.90
C ILE A 120 -2.12 -4.91 -16.77
N ASP A 121 -2.64 -5.16 -15.57
CA ASP A 121 -3.65 -6.19 -15.33
C ASP A 121 -4.92 -5.96 -16.17
N ALA A 122 -5.47 -4.75 -16.14
CA ALA A 122 -6.66 -4.39 -16.92
C ALA A 122 -6.46 -4.52 -18.45
N LEU A 123 -5.23 -4.34 -18.93
CA LEU A 123 -4.88 -4.41 -20.35
C LEU A 123 -4.27 -5.75 -20.77
N GLN A 124 -4.08 -6.72 -19.89
CA GLN A 124 -3.35 -7.96 -20.15
C GLN A 124 -3.83 -8.70 -21.40
N ASN A 125 -5.13 -8.71 -21.67
CA ASN A 125 -5.74 -9.38 -22.82
C ASN A 125 -5.48 -8.67 -24.18
N TYR A 126 -5.02 -7.42 -24.15
CA TYR A 126 -4.74 -6.60 -25.34
C TYR A 126 -3.26 -6.45 -25.60
N LEU A 127 -2.39 -6.89 -24.67
CA LEU A 127 -0.95 -6.77 -24.80
C LEU A 127 -0.37 -7.88 -25.70
N PRO A 128 0.50 -7.56 -26.67
CA PRO A 128 1.09 -8.54 -27.59
C PRO A 128 2.29 -9.29 -26.98
N PHE A 129 2.29 -9.54 -25.67
CA PHE A 129 3.36 -10.21 -24.94
C PHE A 129 2.92 -11.56 -24.37
N PRO A 130 3.85 -12.48 -24.12
CA PRO A 130 3.53 -13.73 -23.44
C PRO A 130 2.89 -13.47 -22.06
N PRO A 131 1.85 -14.23 -21.65
CA PRO A 131 1.17 -14.03 -20.36
C PRO A 131 2.10 -14.01 -19.15
N THR A 132 3.14 -14.84 -19.15
CA THR A 132 4.16 -14.89 -18.08
C THR A 132 4.95 -13.58 -17.96
N THR A 133 5.25 -12.92 -19.09
CA THR A 133 5.96 -11.63 -19.09
C THR A 133 5.06 -10.53 -18.56
N VAL A 134 3.80 -10.51 -18.97
CA VAL A 134 2.80 -9.53 -18.48
C VAL A 134 2.64 -9.66 -16.99
N GLN A 135 2.42 -10.87 -16.49
CA GLN A 135 2.25 -11.16 -15.07
C GLN A 135 3.49 -10.78 -14.25
N LEU A 136 4.70 -11.12 -14.72
CA LEU A 136 5.94 -10.76 -14.03
C LEU A 136 6.13 -9.25 -13.96
N THR A 137 5.75 -8.53 -15.00
CA THR A 137 5.85 -7.07 -15.07
C THR A 137 4.85 -6.42 -14.12
N GLU A 138 3.61 -6.89 -14.11
CA GLU A 138 2.54 -6.47 -13.21
C GLU A 138 2.94 -6.65 -11.75
N GLU A 139 3.34 -7.87 -11.36
CA GLU A 139 3.77 -8.19 -10.00
C GLU A 139 5.03 -7.40 -9.59
N GLY A 140 5.93 -7.12 -10.53
CA GLY A 140 7.09 -6.27 -10.31
C GLY A 140 6.72 -4.83 -9.96
N PHE A 141 5.83 -4.22 -10.75
CA PHE A 141 5.31 -2.87 -10.46
C PHE A 141 4.55 -2.83 -9.13
N LYS A 142 3.73 -3.85 -8.85
CA LYS A 142 3.01 -4.00 -7.59
C LYS A 142 3.97 -4.01 -6.40
N LEU A 143 4.97 -4.89 -6.42
CA LEU A 143 5.94 -5.02 -5.33
C LEU A 143 6.74 -3.73 -5.10
N LEU A 144 7.22 -3.10 -6.16
CA LEU A 144 7.93 -1.82 -6.08
C LEU A 144 7.03 -0.71 -5.54
N GLY A 145 5.77 -0.69 -5.96
CA GLY A 145 4.77 0.25 -5.48
C GLY A 145 4.50 0.10 -3.98
N ILE A 146 4.36 -1.14 -3.50
CA ILE A 146 4.17 -1.44 -2.07
C ILE A 146 5.42 -1.06 -1.27
N ALA A 147 6.61 -1.33 -1.78
CA ALA A 147 7.87 -0.95 -1.12
C ALA A 147 8.00 0.58 -1.00
N ALA A 148 7.66 1.32 -2.06
CA ALA A 148 7.62 2.78 -2.05
C ALA A 148 6.57 3.32 -1.05
N TRP A 149 5.41 2.66 -0.94
CA TRP A 149 4.36 2.98 0.03
C TRP A 149 4.83 2.80 1.47
N LEU A 150 5.49 1.69 1.78
CA LEU A 150 6.11 1.48 3.09
C LEU A 150 7.17 2.55 3.37
N GLY A 151 8.04 2.82 2.40
CA GLY A 151 9.06 3.88 2.50
C GLY A 151 8.45 5.25 2.80
N PHE A 152 7.34 5.59 2.16
CA PHE A 152 6.56 6.78 2.46
C PHE A 152 6.11 6.82 3.93
N TRP A 153 5.51 5.75 4.45
CA TRP A 153 5.04 5.72 5.84
C TRP A 153 6.17 5.83 6.85
N CYS A 154 7.32 5.20 6.58
CA CYS A 154 8.52 5.36 7.39
C CYS A 154 8.99 6.83 7.44
N GLN A 155 9.08 7.50 6.28
CA GLN A 155 9.46 8.90 6.17
C GLN A 155 8.45 9.83 6.85
N TYR A 156 7.16 9.58 6.62
CA TYR A 156 6.07 10.35 7.20
C TYR A 156 6.12 10.32 8.74
N VAL A 157 6.17 9.12 9.32
CA VAL A 157 6.16 8.95 10.77
C VAL A 157 7.43 9.53 11.39
N ALA A 158 8.60 9.28 10.80
CA ALA A 158 9.85 9.86 11.28
C ALA A 158 9.83 11.40 11.26
N GLY A 159 9.36 11.99 10.14
CA GLY A 159 9.26 13.44 10.01
C GLY A 159 8.21 14.07 10.94
N ALA A 160 7.04 13.45 11.07
CA ALA A 160 5.96 13.95 11.92
C ALA A 160 6.29 13.84 13.43
N SER A 161 7.05 12.82 13.82
CA SER A 161 7.53 12.64 15.20
C SER A 161 8.65 13.65 15.56
N SER A 162 9.55 13.92 14.62
CA SER A 162 10.68 14.85 14.83
C SER A 162 10.27 16.33 14.83
N ALA A 163 9.21 16.68 14.09
CA ALA A 163 8.73 18.07 13.98
C ALA A 163 8.32 18.68 15.34
N SER A 164 8.05 17.86 16.36
CA SER A 164 7.69 18.30 17.70
C SER A 164 8.87 18.75 18.54
N LEU A 165 10.05 18.18 18.32
CA LEU A 165 11.26 18.51 19.10
C LEU A 165 11.77 19.91 18.78
N VAL A 166 11.53 20.40 17.57
CA VAL A 166 11.95 21.75 17.12
C VAL A 166 11.00 22.85 17.61
N GLY A 167 9.75 22.52 17.94
CA GLY A 167 8.74 23.48 18.45
C GLY A 167 8.87 23.78 19.94
N GLU A 168 9.51 22.91 20.72
CA GLU A 168 9.71 23.09 22.18
C GLU A 168 10.95 23.92 22.54
N THR A 169 11.82 24.20 21.57
CA THR A 169 13.08 24.99 21.78
C THR A 169 12.94 26.47 21.36
N ARG A 170 11.74 26.96 21.08
CA ARG A 170 11.42 28.37 20.84
C ARG A 170 10.35 28.86 21.81
#